data_935a984839733b51389dd3218b43328f
#
_entry.id   935a984839733b51389dd3218b43328f
#
_cell.length_a   1.000
_cell.length_b   1.000
_cell.length_c   1.000
_cell.angle_alpha   90.00
_cell.angle_beta   90.00
_cell.angle_gamma   90.00
#
_symmetry.space_group_name_H-M   'P 1'
#
loop_
_entity.id
_entity.type
_entity.pdbx_description
1 polymer ?
#
loop_
_entity_poly.entity_id
_entity_poly.type
_entity_poly.pdbx_seq_one_letter_code
_entity_poly.pdbx_strand_id
1 'polypeptide(L)'
;PFIAILMSSPMRSGTGNTAEFKEDNMSIHVVVMGVAGCGKSTVAEAIHERLGYVYAEGDDFHPQANIDKMSAGIPLTDEDRWPWLKVINTWMVAREALDENTVVSSSALKRSYREVLAQNVPTFFVHLTGSQELIQQRLNERKGHFMPPALLPSQFAILEPLQPDENGVEVSIEGSVEEMVERAVAAVNEYAAKVATQSQQAE
;
A
#
# COMPACT_ATOMS: atom_id res chain seq x y z
N PRO A 1 -4.52 2.37 22.22
CA PRO A 1 -4.59 1.19 21.35
C PRO A 1 -3.37 1.06 20.42
N PHE A 2 -2.68 2.17 20.10
CA PHE A 2 -1.57 2.21 19.13
C PHE A 2 -0.31 1.42 19.52
N ILE A 3 -0.10 1.14 20.81
CA ILE A 3 1.10 0.44 21.31
C ILE A 3 1.00 -1.09 21.15
N ALA A 4 -0.19 -1.64 21.00
CA ALA A 4 -0.41 -3.08 20.96
C ALA A 4 -0.01 -3.75 19.62
N ILE A 5 0.05 -2.98 18.51
CA ILE A 5 0.40 -3.52 17.18
C ILE A 5 1.91 -3.78 17.02
N LEU A 6 2.74 -3.16 17.86
CA LEU A 6 4.21 -3.29 17.77
C LEU A 6 4.78 -4.49 18.55
N MET A 7 4.01 -5.21 19.37
CA MET A 7 4.57 -6.15 20.35
C MET A 7 4.09 -7.62 20.30
N SER A 8 3.39 -8.08 19.29
CA SER A 8 2.97 -9.49 19.22
C SER A 8 3.76 -10.29 18.17
N SER A 9 4.98 -10.68 18.52
CA SER A 9 5.68 -11.79 17.86
C SER A 9 6.18 -12.77 18.92
N PRO A 10 5.95 -14.10 18.79
CA PRO A 10 6.43 -15.08 19.76
C PRO A 10 7.95 -15.24 19.65
N MET A 11 8.65 -15.18 20.79
CA MET A 11 10.05 -15.58 20.92
C MET A 11 10.22 -17.04 20.47
N ARG A 12 10.97 -17.28 19.42
CA ARG A 12 11.54 -18.59 19.12
C ARG A 12 12.84 -18.78 19.92
N SER A 13 12.82 -19.67 20.88
CA SER A 13 14.02 -20.22 21.48
C SER A 13 14.59 -21.30 20.56
N GLY A 14 15.80 -21.10 20.07
CA GLY A 14 16.52 -22.09 19.27
C GLY A 14 18.02 -21.83 19.31
N THR A 15 18.74 -22.63 20.12
CA THR A 15 20.20 -22.69 20.19
C THR A 15 20.74 -23.35 18.94
N GLY A 16 21.59 -22.66 18.20
CA GLY A 16 22.32 -23.24 17.07
C GLY A 16 23.18 -22.15 16.40
N ASN A 17 24.45 -22.06 16.83
CA ASN A 17 25.45 -21.15 16.30
C ASN A 17 25.98 -21.67 14.95
N THR A 18 25.41 -21.17 13.85
CA THR A 18 26.08 -21.05 12.57
C THR A 18 25.73 -19.63 12.09
N ALA A 19 26.75 -18.78 12.00
CA ALA A 19 26.62 -17.50 11.30
C ALA A 19 26.39 -17.86 9.81
N GLU A 20 25.14 -18.14 9.45
CA GLU A 20 24.71 -18.02 8.05
C GLU A 20 24.78 -16.53 7.72
N PHE A 21 25.69 -16.19 6.82
CA PHE A 21 25.67 -14.90 6.15
C PHE A 21 24.27 -14.78 5.53
N LYS A 22 23.40 -13.96 6.14
CA LYS A 22 22.16 -13.56 5.53
C LYS A 22 22.56 -12.82 4.25
N GLU A 23 22.19 -13.35 3.12
CA GLU A 23 22.16 -12.59 1.89
C GLU A 23 21.36 -11.32 2.21
N ASP A 24 21.93 -10.14 1.94
CA ASP A 24 21.26 -8.84 2.08
C ASP A 24 20.11 -8.77 1.06
N ASN A 25 19.05 -9.49 1.34
CA ASN A 25 17.84 -9.48 0.53
C ASN A 25 17.03 -8.27 0.96
N MET A 26 17.13 -7.16 0.19
CA MET A 26 16.35 -5.94 0.45
C MET A 26 14.86 -6.31 0.50
N SER A 27 14.19 -5.93 1.59
CA SER A 27 12.75 -6.12 1.72
C SER A 27 12.01 -5.27 0.70
N ILE A 28 10.81 -5.67 0.34
CA ILE A 28 9.97 -4.98 -0.64
C ILE A 28 8.73 -4.45 0.07
N HIS A 29 8.47 -3.15 -0.09
CA HIS A 29 7.30 -2.50 0.45
C HIS A 29 6.35 -2.12 -0.67
N VAL A 30 5.22 -2.82 -0.75
CA VAL A 30 4.20 -2.58 -1.78
C VAL A 30 3.15 -1.61 -1.23
N VAL A 31 2.84 -0.57 -1.99
CA VAL A 31 1.72 0.33 -1.74
C VAL A 31 0.69 0.14 -2.85
N VAL A 32 -0.45 -0.45 -2.52
CA VAL A 32 -1.59 -0.54 -3.43
C VAL A 32 -2.37 0.76 -3.35
N MET A 33 -2.36 1.53 -4.43
CA MET A 33 -2.89 2.89 -4.46
C MET A 33 -4.02 3.11 -5.47
N GLY A 34 -4.68 4.24 -5.33
CA GLY A 34 -5.77 4.69 -6.22
C GLY A 34 -6.94 5.31 -5.43
N VAL A 35 -7.94 5.77 -6.14
CA VAL A 35 -9.12 6.42 -5.54
C VAL A 35 -9.97 5.44 -4.71
N ALA A 36 -10.89 5.97 -3.89
CA ALA A 36 -11.85 5.13 -3.16
C ALA A 36 -12.65 4.24 -4.11
N GLY A 37 -12.90 2.99 -3.72
CA GLY A 37 -13.70 2.05 -4.51
C GLY A 37 -12.97 1.31 -5.63
N CYS A 38 -11.70 1.62 -5.92
CA CYS A 38 -10.96 0.93 -6.99
C CYS A 38 -10.49 -0.50 -6.62
N GLY A 39 -10.59 -0.93 -5.34
CA GLY A 39 -10.28 -2.31 -4.93
C GLY A 39 -8.95 -2.49 -4.21
N LYS A 40 -8.37 -1.43 -3.64
CA LYS A 40 -7.05 -1.46 -2.95
C LYS A 40 -6.94 -2.54 -1.88
N SER A 41 -7.87 -2.59 -0.95
CA SER A 41 -7.85 -3.57 0.15
C SER A 41 -7.91 -5.00 -0.39
N THR A 42 -8.78 -5.27 -1.38
CA THR A 42 -8.90 -6.59 -2.01
C THR A 42 -7.58 -7.05 -2.64
N VAL A 43 -6.90 -6.15 -3.35
CA VAL A 43 -5.60 -6.47 -3.97
C VAL A 43 -4.50 -6.62 -2.91
N ALA A 44 -4.47 -5.74 -1.90
CA ALA A 44 -3.48 -5.81 -0.83
C ALA A 44 -3.63 -7.10 0.01
N GLU A 45 -4.85 -7.49 0.35
CA GLU A 45 -5.15 -8.77 1.02
C GLU A 45 -4.71 -9.96 0.17
N ALA A 46 -4.98 -9.94 -1.13
CA ALA A 46 -4.55 -11.02 -2.03
C ALA A 46 -3.02 -11.12 -2.15
N ILE A 47 -2.30 -10.00 -2.16
CA ILE A 47 -0.83 -9.99 -2.11
C ILE A 47 -0.34 -10.60 -0.79
N HIS A 48 -0.95 -10.23 0.34
CA HIS A 48 -0.65 -10.82 1.64
C HIS A 48 -0.84 -12.34 1.63
N GLU A 49 -2.02 -12.80 1.20
CA GLU A 49 -2.38 -14.24 1.21
C GLU A 49 -1.49 -15.08 0.29
N ARG A 50 -1.15 -14.55 -0.91
CA ARG A 50 -0.43 -15.30 -1.94
C ARG A 50 1.08 -15.20 -1.82
N LEU A 51 1.62 -14.07 -1.36
CA LEU A 51 3.06 -13.81 -1.29
C LEU A 51 3.62 -13.80 0.14
N GLY A 52 2.75 -13.83 1.16
CA GLY A 52 3.16 -13.82 2.57
C GLY A 52 3.65 -12.46 3.08
N TYR A 53 3.37 -11.36 2.37
CA TYR A 53 3.74 -10.01 2.78
C TYR A 53 2.95 -9.57 4.01
N VAL A 54 3.57 -8.83 4.94
CA VAL A 54 2.85 -8.30 6.10
C VAL A 54 1.89 -7.21 5.64
N TYR A 55 0.60 -7.39 5.90
CA TYR A 55 -0.46 -6.49 5.45
C TYR A 55 -0.83 -5.45 6.51
N ALA A 56 -1.14 -4.24 6.04
CA ALA A 56 -1.83 -3.21 6.79
C ALA A 56 -2.85 -2.47 5.91
N GLU A 57 -4.01 -2.13 6.50
CA GLU A 57 -4.97 -1.20 5.90
C GLU A 57 -4.54 0.23 6.22
N GLY A 58 -4.23 1.02 5.20
CA GLY A 58 -3.74 2.40 5.38
C GLY A 58 -4.74 3.30 6.09
N ASP A 59 -6.03 3.04 5.91
CA ASP A 59 -7.09 3.83 6.56
C ASP A 59 -7.10 3.65 8.08
N ASP A 60 -6.59 2.54 8.62
CA ASP A 60 -6.48 2.29 10.07
C ASP A 60 -5.47 3.23 10.76
N PHE A 61 -4.58 3.85 10.00
CA PHE A 61 -3.59 4.80 10.51
C PHE A 61 -4.10 6.24 10.59
N HIS A 62 -5.34 6.52 10.11
CA HIS A 62 -5.88 7.87 10.19
C HIS A 62 -6.12 8.32 11.63
N PRO A 63 -5.72 9.55 11.99
CA PRO A 63 -6.15 10.15 13.24
C PRO A 63 -7.67 10.39 13.23
N GLN A 64 -8.29 10.39 14.41
CA GLN A 64 -9.75 10.53 14.56
C GLN A 64 -10.30 11.77 13.84
N ALA A 65 -9.57 12.88 13.86
CA ALA A 65 -9.97 14.10 13.17
C ALA A 65 -10.14 13.92 11.66
N ASN A 66 -9.31 13.07 11.01
CA ASN A 66 -9.45 12.75 9.59
C ASN A 66 -10.67 11.86 9.35
N ILE A 67 -10.89 10.89 10.23
CA ILE A 67 -12.07 10.01 10.18
C ILE A 67 -13.36 10.82 10.27
N ASP A 68 -13.42 11.77 11.22
CA ASP A 68 -14.58 12.64 11.42
C ASP A 68 -14.86 13.50 10.18
N LYS A 69 -13.81 14.10 9.57
CA LYS A 69 -13.94 14.87 8.33
C LYS A 69 -14.49 14.02 7.19
N MET A 70 -13.88 12.86 6.93
CA MET A 70 -14.30 11.97 5.84
C MET A 70 -15.71 11.45 6.04
N SER A 71 -16.10 11.10 7.25
CA SER A 71 -17.48 10.67 7.59
C SER A 71 -18.51 11.78 7.38
N ALA A 72 -18.11 13.04 7.57
CA ALA A 72 -18.94 14.20 7.28
C ALA A 72 -18.96 14.61 5.79
N GLY A 73 -18.27 13.85 4.91
CA GLY A 73 -18.16 14.17 3.50
C GLY A 73 -17.22 15.34 3.19
N ILE A 74 -16.32 15.69 4.12
CA ILE A 74 -15.35 16.78 3.97
C ILE A 74 -14.04 16.20 3.45
N PRO A 75 -13.54 16.64 2.28
CA PRO A 75 -12.24 16.18 1.77
C PRO A 75 -11.10 16.56 2.71
N LEU A 76 -10.11 15.65 2.85
CA LEU A 76 -8.89 15.95 3.58
C LEU A 76 -8.01 16.92 2.79
N THR A 77 -7.38 17.85 3.50
CA THR A 77 -6.32 18.71 2.97
C THR A 77 -4.97 17.99 2.97
N ASP A 78 -3.94 18.61 2.39
CA ASP A 78 -2.58 18.07 2.44
C ASP A 78 -2.06 18.04 3.89
N GLU A 79 -2.36 19.07 4.70
CA GLU A 79 -2.00 19.15 6.12
C GLU A 79 -2.61 18.01 6.95
N ASP A 80 -3.84 17.62 6.61
CA ASP A 80 -4.50 16.46 7.25
C ASP A 80 -3.79 15.14 6.90
N ARG A 81 -3.22 15.05 5.69
CA ARG A 81 -2.61 13.81 5.17
C ARG A 81 -1.18 13.60 5.63
N TRP A 82 -0.38 14.65 5.80
CA TRP A 82 1.04 14.50 6.13
C TRP A 82 1.30 13.66 7.39
N PRO A 83 0.60 13.86 8.52
CA PRO A 83 0.79 13.00 9.70
C PRO A 83 0.44 11.53 9.43
N TRP A 84 -0.66 11.29 8.72
CA TRP A 84 -1.11 9.95 8.36
C TRP A 84 -0.11 9.20 7.47
N LEU A 85 0.37 9.84 6.41
CA LEU A 85 1.37 9.27 5.49
C LEU A 85 2.69 8.94 6.22
N LYS A 86 3.12 9.82 7.14
CA LYS A 86 4.32 9.59 7.96
C LYS A 86 4.17 8.38 8.89
N VAL A 87 2.99 8.14 9.44
CA VAL A 87 2.74 6.96 10.28
C VAL A 87 2.81 5.68 9.45
N ILE A 88 2.25 5.66 8.24
CA ILE A 88 2.37 4.52 7.32
C ILE A 88 3.85 4.28 6.96
N ASN A 89 4.59 5.33 6.58
CA ASN A 89 6.02 5.20 6.30
C ASN A 89 6.79 4.67 7.51
N THR A 90 6.55 5.19 8.71
CA THR A 90 7.19 4.71 9.96
C THR A 90 6.91 3.23 10.19
N TRP A 91 5.70 2.76 9.89
CA TRP A 91 5.35 1.35 9.98
C TRP A 91 6.17 0.51 8.98
N MET A 92 6.29 0.94 7.72
CA MET A 92 7.11 0.24 6.72
C MET A 92 8.60 0.22 7.10
N VAL A 93 9.16 1.34 7.58
CA VAL A 93 10.55 1.41 8.07
C VAL A 93 10.80 0.44 9.23
N ALA A 94 9.84 0.30 10.15
CA ALA A 94 9.96 -0.64 11.25
C ALA A 94 9.94 -2.11 10.77
N ARG A 95 9.25 -2.41 9.66
CA ARG A 95 9.23 -3.75 9.04
C ARG A 95 10.48 -4.02 8.23
N GLU A 96 11.01 -3.03 7.54
CA GLU A 96 12.33 -3.11 6.88
C GLU A 96 13.41 -3.52 7.87
N ALA A 97 13.44 -2.93 9.06
CA ALA A 97 14.39 -3.30 10.12
C ALA A 97 14.25 -4.75 10.63
N LEU A 98 13.17 -5.43 10.28
CA LEU A 98 12.91 -6.84 10.60
C LEU A 98 13.08 -7.77 9.38
N ASP A 99 13.58 -7.26 8.26
CA ASP A 99 13.68 -7.97 6.97
C ASP A 99 12.31 -8.52 6.49
N GLU A 100 11.23 -7.76 6.71
CA GLU A 100 9.87 -8.17 6.36
C GLU A 100 9.35 -7.43 5.13
N ASN A 101 8.91 -8.16 4.11
CA ASN A 101 8.15 -7.61 3.00
C ASN A 101 6.78 -7.15 3.47
N THR A 102 6.31 -6.00 2.99
CA THR A 102 5.02 -5.45 3.38
C THR A 102 4.13 -5.13 2.20
N VAL A 103 2.83 -5.13 2.44
CA VAL A 103 1.83 -4.54 1.56
C VAL A 103 0.87 -3.67 2.35
N VAL A 104 0.66 -2.44 1.90
CA VAL A 104 -0.29 -1.51 2.52
C VAL A 104 -1.23 -0.92 1.47
N SER A 105 -2.52 -0.82 1.81
CA SER A 105 -3.47 -0.06 1.01
C SER A 105 -3.38 1.42 1.38
N SER A 106 -3.27 2.31 0.41
CA SER A 106 -3.29 3.77 0.65
C SER A 106 -3.76 4.49 -0.60
N SER A 107 -4.50 5.59 -0.46
CA SER A 107 -4.90 6.36 -1.64
C SER A 107 -3.70 6.92 -2.42
N ALA A 108 -2.67 7.42 -1.76
CA ALA A 108 -1.39 7.90 -2.32
C ALA A 108 -1.53 8.75 -3.62
N LEU A 109 -2.54 9.61 -3.69
CA LEU A 109 -3.04 10.24 -4.92
C LEU A 109 -2.05 11.21 -5.58
N LYS A 110 -1.24 11.92 -4.80
CA LYS A 110 -0.24 12.86 -5.33
C LYS A 110 1.16 12.24 -5.29
N ARG A 111 2.02 12.66 -6.20
CA ARG A 111 3.44 12.28 -6.17
C ARG A 111 4.10 12.63 -4.83
N SER A 112 3.83 13.82 -4.29
CA SER A 112 4.37 14.23 -2.99
C SER A 112 3.95 13.32 -1.83
N TYR A 113 2.78 12.69 -1.90
CA TYR A 113 2.36 11.68 -0.92
C TYR A 113 3.17 10.40 -1.05
N ARG A 114 3.40 9.95 -2.29
CA ARG A 114 4.22 8.78 -2.60
C ARG A 114 5.68 8.97 -2.19
N GLU A 115 6.22 10.17 -2.37
CA GLU A 115 7.56 10.54 -1.89
C GLU A 115 7.70 10.41 -0.37
N VAL A 116 6.66 10.80 0.40
CA VAL A 116 6.65 10.58 1.86
C VAL A 116 6.60 9.10 2.20
N LEU A 117 5.77 8.32 1.51
CA LEU A 117 5.67 6.87 1.74
C LEU A 117 6.97 6.12 1.43
N ALA A 118 7.70 6.55 0.41
CA ALA A 118 8.94 5.92 -0.03
C ALA A 118 10.21 6.40 0.73
N GLN A 119 10.08 7.25 1.74
CA GLN A 119 11.24 7.73 2.50
C GLN A 119 11.92 6.57 3.25
N ASN A 120 13.22 6.39 2.96
CA ASN A 120 14.11 5.41 3.62
C ASN A 120 13.73 3.93 3.45
N VAL A 121 12.82 3.59 2.55
CA VAL A 121 12.44 2.20 2.25
C VAL A 121 12.21 2.01 0.76
N PRO A 122 12.64 0.87 0.17
CA PRO A 122 12.36 0.54 -1.23
C PRO A 122 10.86 0.30 -1.41
N THR A 123 10.17 1.20 -2.09
CA THR A 123 8.71 1.13 -2.24
C THR A 123 8.32 0.89 -3.70
N PHE A 124 7.38 -0.03 -3.91
CA PHE A 124 6.77 -0.32 -5.19
C PHE A 124 5.27 0.02 -5.17
N PHE A 125 4.85 0.88 -6.08
CA PHE A 125 3.46 1.34 -6.16
C PHE A 125 2.66 0.53 -7.18
N VAL A 126 1.55 -0.07 -6.75
CA VAL A 126 0.55 -0.71 -7.61
C VAL A 126 -0.64 0.22 -7.71
N HIS A 127 -0.72 0.98 -8.80
CA HIS A 127 -1.79 1.95 -9.02
C HIS A 127 -2.97 1.29 -9.73
N LEU A 128 -4.07 1.12 -9.03
CA LEU A 128 -5.32 0.60 -9.58
C LEU A 128 -6.06 1.70 -10.35
N THR A 129 -6.16 1.55 -11.67
CA THR A 129 -6.73 2.56 -12.57
C THR A 129 -8.05 2.09 -13.19
N GLY A 130 -8.99 3.02 -13.35
CA GLY A 130 -10.26 2.79 -14.02
C GLY A 130 -11.03 4.09 -14.25
N SER A 131 -12.07 4.03 -15.07
CA SER A 131 -12.91 5.20 -15.31
C SER A 131 -13.68 5.61 -14.06
N GLN A 132 -13.97 6.90 -13.93
CA GLN A 132 -14.74 7.41 -12.81
C GLN A 132 -16.13 6.78 -12.74
N GLU A 133 -16.75 6.51 -13.90
CA GLU A 133 -18.06 5.89 -14.03
C GLU A 133 -18.05 4.45 -13.45
N LEU A 134 -17.04 3.66 -13.82
CA LEU A 134 -16.90 2.28 -13.32
C LEU A 134 -16.69 2.26 -11.81
N ILE A 135 -15.84 3.14 -11.29
CA ILE A 135 -15.56 3.21 -9.86
C ILE A 135 -16.78 3.72 -9.10
N GLN A 136 -17.49 4.72 -9.63
CA GLN A 136 -18.74 5.22 -9.05
C GLN A 136 -19.81 4.11 -8.98
N GLN A 137 -19.94 3.31 -10.03
CA GLN A 137 -20.84 2.15 -10.05
C GLN A 137 -20.49 1.17 -8.92
N ARG A 138 -19.22 0.78 -8.80
CA ARG A 138 -18.73 -0.12 -7.75
C ARG A 138 -18.98 0.42 -6.33
N LEU A 139 -18.79 1.72 -6.14
CA LEU A 139 -19.08 2.37 -4.85
C LEU A 139 -20.57 2.33 -4.50
N ASN A 140 -21.45 2.55 -5.49
CA ASN A 140 -22.90 2.53 -5.29
C ASN A 140 -23.43 1.12 -4.94
N GLU A 141 -22.77 0.06 -5.45
CA GLU A 141 -23.11 -1.33 -5.18
C GLU A 141 -22.67 -1.81 -3.79
N ARG A 142 -21.67 -1.15 -3.19
CA ARG A 142 -21.14 -1.48 -1.87
C ARG A 142 -22.01 -0.94 -0.75
N LYS A 143 -22.41 -1.82 0.19
CA LYS A 143 -23.10 -1.44 1.43
C LYS A 143 -22.08 -1.28 2.57
N GLY A 144 -22.20 -0.21 3.35
CA GLY A 144 -21.46 -0.05 4.60
C GLY A 144 -20.04 0.53 4.47
N HIS A 145 -19.74 1.29 3.43
CA HIS A 145 -18.41 1.92 3.25
C HIS A 145 -18.27 3.19 4.09
N PHE A 146 -17.08 3.35 4.68
CA PHE A 146 -16.63 4.48 5.48
C PHE A 146 -16.62 5.81 4.69
N MET A 147 -16.27 5.78 3.38
CA MET A 147 -16.15 6.98 2.57
C MET A 147 -17.40 7.21 1.71
N PRO A 148 -18.08 8.37 1.85
CA PRO A 148 -19.20 8.72 1.01
C PRO A 148 -18.81 8.77 -0.49
N PRO A 149 -19.64 8.26 -1.41
CA PRO A 149 -19.40 8.32 -2.86
C PRO A 149 -19.20 9.74 -3.38
N ALA A 150 -19.74 10.76 -2.69
CA ALA A 150 -19.60 12.17 -3.03
C ALA A 150 -18.15 12.70 -2.99
N LEU A 151 -17.24 12.01 -2.31
CA LEU A 151 -15.81 12.38 -2.26
C LEU A 151 -15.01 11.89 -3.48
N LEU A 152 -15.54 11.01 -4.31
CA LEU A 152 -14.83 10.45 -5.45
C LEU A 152 -14.36 11.51 -6.47
N PRO A 153 -15.18 12.50 -6.89
CA PRO A 153 -14.73 13.54 -7.80
C PRO A 153 -13.54 14.35 -7.27
N SER A 154 -13.51 14.63 -5.96
CA SER A 154 -12.41 15.35 -5.34
C SER A 154 -11.11 14.55 -5.33
N GLN A 155 -11.18 13.23 -5.25
CA GLN A 155 -10.01 12.35 -5.34
C GLN A 155 -9.46 12.29 -6.77
N PHE A 156 -10.32 12.16 -7.78
CA PHE A 156 -9.89 12.24 -9.17
C PHE A 156 -9.26 13.60 -9.51
N ALA A 157 -9.78 14.70 -8.96
CA ALA A 157 -9.25 16.03 -9.20
C ALA A 157 -7.81 16.24 -8.71
N ILE A 158 -7.36 15.49 -7.71
CA ILE A 158 -6.00 15.59 -7.16
C ILE A 158 -5.12 14.40 -7.52
N LEU A 159 -5.66 13.38 -8.21
CA LEU A 159 -4.90 12.20 -8.61
C LEU A 159 -3.85 12.58 -9.65
N GLU A 160 -2.61 12.32 -9.34
CA GLU A 160 -1.46 12.42 -10.24
C GLU A 160 -1.04 11.01 -10.66
N PRO A 161 -1.06 10.67 -11.97
CA PRO A 161 -0.58 9.39 -12.47
C PRO A 161 0.86 9.11 -12.06
N LEU A 162 1.24 7.83 -11.98
CA LEU A 162 2.63 7.43 -11.77
C LEU A 162 3.52 8.02 -12.88
N GLN A 163 4.67 8.54 -12.48
CA GLN A 163 5.65 9.07 -13.42
C GLN A 163 6.69 7.99 -13.78
N PRO A 164 7.36 8.09 -14.95
CA PRO A 164 8.32 7.08 -15.39
C PRO A 164 9.51 6.84 -14.46
N ASP A 165 9.81 7.78 -13.59
CA ASP A 165 10.89 7.71 -12.60
C ASP A 165 10.43 7.18 -11.23
N GLU A 166 9.15 6.85 -11.08
CA GLU A 166 8.61 6.21 -9.89
C GLU A 166 8.62 4.67 -10.06
N ASN A 167 9.00 3.95 -9.00
CA ASN A 167 8.90 2.49 -8.99
C ASN A 167 7.45 2.07 -8.83
N GLY A 168 6.81 1.72 -9.93
CA GLY A 168 5.40 1.31 -9.86
C GLY A 168 4.84 0.83 -11.20
N VAL A 169 3.60 0.39 -11.14
CA VAL A 169 2.85 -0.11 -12.29
C VAL A 169 1.39 0.34 -12.19
N GLU A 170 0.79 0.64 -13.32
CA GLU A 170 -0.66 0.82 -13.42
C GLU A 170 -1.34 -0.52 -13.73
N VAL A 171 -2.37 -0.85 -12.96
CA VAL A 171 -3.18 -2.05 -13.10
C VAL A 171 -4.63 -1.65 -13.33
N SER A 172 -5.15 -1.95 -14.52
CA SER A 172 -6.56 -1.70 -14.83
C SER A 172 -7.48 -2.51 -13.92
N ILE A 173 -8.53 -1.87 -13.42
CA ILE A 173 -9.59 -2.55 -12.67
C ILE A 173 -10.67 -3.15 -13.58
N GLU A 174 -10.57 -2.99 -14.90
CA GLU A 174 -11.50 -3.58 -15.84
C GLU A 174 -11.43 -5.12 -15.81
N GLY A 175 -12.57 -5.75 -16.08
CA GLY A 175 -12.74 -7.19 -15.96
C GLY A 175 -13.13 -7.65 -14.56
N SER A 176 -12.88 -8.92 -14.26
CA SER A 176 -13.21 -9.51 -12.96
C SER A 176 -12.22 -9.08 -11.87
N VAL A 177 -12.63 -9.21 -10.61
CA VAL A 177 -11.76 -8.99 -9.46
C VAL A 177 -10.55 -9.92 -9.50
N GLU A 178 -10.76 -11.18 -9.89
CA GLU A 178 -9.70 -12.18 -10.01
C GLU A 178 -8.65 -11.77 -11.04
N GLU A 179 -9.06 -11.32 -12.22
CA GLU A 179 -8.15 -10.83 -13.26
C GLU A 179 -7.34 -9.61 -12.79
N MET A 180 -7.96 -8.69 -12.05
CA MET A 180 -7.26 -7.54 -11.47
C MET A 180 -6.21 -8.00 -10.45
N VAL A 181 -6.56 -8.93 -9.57
CA VAL A 181 -5.65 -9.51 -8.57
C VAL A 181 -4.49 -10.22 -9.23
N GLU A 182 -4.74 -11.04 -10.26
CA GLU A 182 -3.68 -11.74 -11.00
C GLU A 182 -2.68 -10.75 -11.62
N ARG A 183 -3.16 -9.68 -12.25
CA ARG A 183 -2.28 -8.65 -12.83
C ARG A 183 -1.42 -7.97 -11.76
N ALA A 184 -2.01 -7.64 -10.61
CA ALA A 184 -1.29 -6.98 -9.52
C ALA A 184 -0.22 -7.91 -8.90
N VAL A 185 -0.57 -9.15 -8.60
CA VAL A 185 0.36 -10.15 -8.03
C VAL A 185 1.50 -10.45 -9.01
N ALA A 186 1.20 -10.60 -10.30
CA ALA A 186 2.22 -10.80 -11.33
C ALA A 186 3.22 -9.63 -11.38
N ALA A 187 2.73 -8.38 -11.31
CA ALA A 187 3.59 -7.20 -11.31
C ALA A 187 4.49 -7.12 -10.07
N VAL A 188 3.99 -7.47 -8.90
CA VAL A 188 4.80 -7.52 -7.66
C VAL A 188 5.88 -8.60 -7.75
N ASN A 189 5.55 -9.80 -8.27
CA ASN A 189 6.52 -10.87 -8.48
C ASN A 189 7.61 -10.47 -9.48
N GLU A 190 7.25 -9.79 -10.57
CA GLU A 190 8.21 -9.29 -11.55
C GLU A 190 9.17 -8.26 -10.92
N TYR A 191 8.64 -7.35 -10.13
CA TYR A 191 9.46 -6.39 -9.40
C TYR A 191 10.38 -7.07 -8.39
N ALA A 192 9.88 -8.02 -7.62
CA ALA A 192 10.67 -8.79 -6.67
C ALA A 192 11.85 -9.52 -7.33
N ALA A 193 11.60 -10.16 -8.50
CA ALA A 193 12.65 -10.81 -9.26
C ALA A 193 13.73 -9.84 -9.78
N LYS A 194 13.34 -8.61 -10.18
CA LYS A 194 14.29 -7.57 -10.59
C LYS A 194 15.17 -7.12 -9.44
N VAL A 195 14.58 -6.88 -8.25
CA VAL A 195 15.33 -6.47 -7.04
C VAL A 195 16.34 -7.55 -6.65
N ALA A 196 15.94 -8.83 -6.61
CA ALA A 196 16.82 -9.94 -6.29
C ALA A 196 18.01 -10.05 -7.26
N THR A 197 17.77 -9.84 -8.56
CA THR A 197 18.84 -9.89 -9.58
C THR A 197 19.82 -8.73 -9.44
N GLN A 198 19.36 -7.54 -9.07
CA GLN A 198 20.21 -6.37 -8.88
C GLN A 198 21.12 -6.50 -7.66
N SER A 199 20.63 -7.09 -6.57
CA SER A 199 21.43 -7.37 -5.37
C SER A 199 22.60 -8.30 -5.67
N GLN A 200 22.38 -9.34 -6.50
CA GLN A 200 23.44 -10.31 -6.89
C GLN A 200 24.50 -9.75 -7.85
N GLN A 201 24.23 -8.62 -8.54
CA GLN A 201 25.20 -8.00 -9.46
C GLN A 201 26.03 -6.88 -8.79
N ALA A 202 25.69 -6.51 -7.58
CA ALA A 202 26.37 -5.47 -6.83
C ALA A 202 27.48 -6.01 -5.90
N GLU A 203 27.60 -7.34 -5.80
CA GLU A 203 28.71 -8.10 -5.17
C GLU A 203 29.82 -8.40 -6.17
#